data_019349e5a3f72dc7e86f80a042a3e98e
#
_entry.id   019349e5a3f72dc7e86f80a042a3e98e
#
_cell.length_a   1.000
_cell.length_b   1.000
_cell.length_c   1.000
_cell.angle_alpha   90.00
_cell.angle_beta   90.00
_cell.angle_gamma   90.00
#
_symmetry.space_group_name_H-M   'P 1'
#
loop_
_entity.id
_entity.type
_entity.pdbx_description
1 polymer ?
#
loop_
_entity_poly.entity_id
_entity_poly.type
_entity_poly.pdbx_seq_one_letter_code
_entity_poly.pdbx_strand_id
1 'polypeptide(L)'
;MITITWFGTASILIEACGQKLLFDPFVELNGGSNPNTLEDFEGVGDICVTHGHLDHLFFVPELVEGQDATVHCPAAAARTLEGFLEENGNIVLTRPGDSWKLGELQITAYRGKHVAFSPSLVFQRLFSLKLFRRPKNLLFLAWAHPRFQERKNTLVYEIRAEGKNILLLGSMALDEKTEYPQGTDLLILPYQGKRRPEKAACEIVEKLKPKRILLDHFDDAFPPASREEDTRPFYRMLSSRFPQIQAVKPKAGKPVRL
;
A
#
# COMPACT_ATOMS: atom_id res chain seq x y z
N MET A 1 -12.78 18.21 -5.64
CA MET A 1 -11.63 18.33 -4.71
C MET A 1 -11.25 16.93 -4.28
N ILE A 2 -10.00 16.51 -4.50
CA ILE A 2 -9.51 15.18 -4.17
C ILE A 2 -9.03 15.16 -2.72
N THR A 3 -9.47 14.18 -1.98
CA THR A 3 -9.06 13.93 -0.59
C THR A 3 -8.38 12.57 -0.50
N ILE A 4 -7.22 12.53 0.15
CA ILE A 4 -6.46 11.30 0.39
C ILE A 4 -6.31 11.11 1.89
N THR A 5 -6.79 9.98 2.41
CA THR A 5 -6.67 9.62 3.82
C THR A 5 -5.85 8.35 3.95
N TRP A 6 -4.76 8.44 4.71
CA TRP A 6 -3.96 7.27 5.10
C TRP A 6 -4.46 6.74 6.45
N PHE A 7 -4.70 5.44 6.52
CA PHE A 7 -5.21 4.77 7.73
C PHE A 7 -4.18 3.88 8.44
N GLY A 8 -2.95 3.88 7.99
CA GLY A 8 -1.88 3.02 8.48
C GLY A 8 -1.44 2.01 7.41
N THR A 9 -0.22 1.50 7.53
CA THR A 9 0.40 0.57 6.60
C THR A 9 0.30 1.11 5.17
N ALA A 10 -0.29 0.37 4.25
CA ALA A 10 -0.57 0.78 2.88
C ALA A 10 -2.04 1.18 2.65
N SER A 11 -2.83 1.27 3.72
CA SER A 11 -4.26 1.63 3.64
C SER A 11 -4.46 3.08 3.24
N ILE A 12 -4.93 3.29 2.02
CA ILE A 12 -5.19 4.62 1.44
C ILE A 12 -6.62 4.68 0.93
N LEU A 13 -7.38 5.64 1.40
CA LEU A 13 -8.67 6.01 0.83
C LEU A 13 -8.50 7.26 -0.03
N ILE A 14 -8.94 7.18 -1.29
CA ILE A 14 -9.03 8.31 -2.21
C ILE A 14 -10.51 8.63 -2.44
N GLU A 15 -10.88 9.87 -2.13
CA GLU A 15 -12.23 10.39 -2.35
C GLU A 15 -12.17 11.50 -3.39
N ALA A 16 -12.86 11.34 -4.50
CA ALA A 16 -12.95 12.33 -5.57
C ALA A 16 -14.23 12.13 -6.39
N CYS A 17 -14.81 13.19 -6.92
CA CYS A 17 -16.00 13.14 -7.78
C CYS A 17 -17.18 12.36 -7.17
N GLY A 18 -17.32 12.38 -5.84
CA GLY A 18 -18.36 11.62 -5.12
C GLY A 18 -18.12 10.11 -5.02
N GLN A 19 -16.96 9.63 -5.45
CA GLN A 19 -16.56 8.21 -5.36
C GLN A 19 -15.53 8.01 -4.25
N LYS A 20 -15.54 6.80 -3.67
CA LYS A 20 -14.56 6.32 -2.69
C LYS A 20 -13.81 5.12 -3.28
N LEU A 21 -12.49 5.17 -3.31
CA LEU A 21 -11.62 4.09 -3.77
C LEU A 21 -10.61 3.78 -2.68
N LEU A 22 -10.66 2.56 -2.15
CA LEU A 22 -9.80 2.10 -1.05
C LEU A 22 -8.68 1.21 -1.58
N PHE A 23 -7.47 1.45 -1.12
CA PHE A 23 -6.29 0.64 -1.45
C PHE A 23 -5.79 -0.10 -0.21
N ASP A 24 -5.50 -1.40 -0.37
CA ASP A 24 -4.81 -2.25 0.60
C ASP A 24 -5.33 -2.08 2.04
N PRO A 25 -6.63 -2.33 2.32
CA PRO A 25 -7.21 -2.09 3.64
C PRO A 25 -6.56 -2.95 4.72
N PHE A 26 -6.08 -2.29 5.76
CA PHE A 26 -5.48 -2.94 6.91
C PHE A 26 -5.82 -2.18 8.19
N VAL A 27 -6.24 -2.88 9.23
CA VAL A 27 -6.55 -2.31 10.54
C VAL A 27 -5.55 -2.79 11.60
N GLU A 28 -5.67 -2.32 12.84
CA GLU A 28 -4.83 -2.77 13.93
C GLU A 28 -4.89 -4.29 14.08
N LEU A 29 -3.75 -4.93 14.08
CA LEU A 29 -3.62 -6.36 14.22
C LEU A 29 -2.54 -6.70 15.26
N ASN A 30 -2.91 -7.46 16.28
CA ASN A 30 -2.00 -8.03 17.26
C ASN A 30 -1.04 -7.02 17.93
N GLY A 31 -1.54 -5.81 18.20
CA GLY A 31 -0.80 -4.75 18.88
C GLY A 31 0.12 -3.95 17.96
N GLY A 32 -0.23 -3.83 16.70
CA GLY A 32 0.34 -2.86 15.76
C GLY A 32 0.00 -1.41 16.15
N SER A 33 0.67 -0.47 15.52
CA SER A 33 0.49 0.98 15.81
C SER A 33 -0.67 1.62 15.07
N ASN A 34 -1.38 0.86 14.24
CA ASN A 34 -2.46 1.37 13.42
C ASN A 34 -3.73 1.61 14.28
N PRO A 35 -4.24 2.85 14.38
CA PRO A 35 -5.36 3.17 15.27
C PRO A 35 -6.74 3.01 14.61
N ASN A 36 -6.82 2.59 13.35
CA ASN A 36 -8.07 2.49 12.60
C ASN A 36 -8.79 1.17 12.87
N THR A 37 -10.08 1.15 12.50
CA THR A 37 -10.97 0.00 12.59
C THR A 37 -11.67 -0.23 11.24
N LEU A 38 -12.43 -1.30 11.08
CA LEU A 38 -13.16 -1.58 9.84
C LEU A 38 -14.28 -0.56 9.58
N GLU A 39 -14.83 0.07 10.63
CA GLU A 39 -15.82 1.13 10.51
C GLU A 39 -15.29 2.35 9.74
N ASP A 40 -13.99 2.60 9.78
CA ASP A 40 -13.36 3.67 8.99
C ASP A 40 -13.50 3.46 7.47
N PHE A 41 -13.82 2.26 7.04
CA PHE A 41 -13.99 1.87 5.64
C PHE A 41 -15.47 1.70 5.24
N GLU A 42 -16.41 2.09 6.08
CA GLU A 42 -17.85 2.00 5.75
C GLU A 42 -18.21 2.79 4.49
N GLY A 43 -19.07 2.17 3.68
CA GLY A 43 -19.58 2.75 2.44
C GLY A 43 -18.54 2.82 1.31
N VAL A 44 -17.46 2.02 1.39
CA VAL A 44 -16.53 1.83 0.28
C VAL A 44 -17.05 0.68 -0.60
N GLY A 45 -17.40 0.99 -1.85
CA GLY A 45 -17.87 0.00 -2.83
C GLY A 45 -16.77 -0.58 -3.72
N ASP A 46 -15.59 0.06 -3.76
CA ASP A 46 -14.49 -0.35 -4.63
C ASP A 46 -13.16 -0.40 -3.88
N ILE A 47 -12.51 -1.56 -3.94
CA ILE A 47 -11.22 -1.83 -3.30
C ILE A 47 -10.20 -2.22 -4.37
N CYS A 48 -9.02 -1.61 -4.33
CA CYS A 48 -7.86 -2.01 -5.13
C CYS A 48 -6.80 -2.65 -4.23
N VAL A 49 -6.35 -3.86 -4.57
CA VAL A 49 -5.25 -4.53 -3.87
C VAL A 49 -4.00 -4.49 -4.73
N THR A 50 -2.89 -4.03 -4.17
CA THR A 50 -1.63 -3.94 -4.90
C THR A 50 -0.94 -5.29 -5.04
N HIS A 51 -0.98 -6.12 -4.01
CA HIS A 51 -0.41 -7.48 -4.03
C HIS A 51 -0.90 -8.36 -2.87
N GLY A 52 -0.59 -9.64 -2.92
CA GLY A 52 -1.16 -10.66 -2.04
C GLY A 52 -0.49 -10.84 -0.68
N HIS A 53 0.25 -9.88 -0.13
CA HIS A 53 0.77 -9.99 1.24
C HIS A 53 -0.31 -9.73 2.29
N LEU A 54 -0.06 -10.22 3.50
CA LEU A 54 -0.98 -10.17 4.63
C LEU A 54 -1.47 -8.75 4.94
N ASP A 55 -0.55 -7.82 5.00
CA ASP A 55 -0.77 -6.41 5.35
C ASP A 55 -1.41 -5.57 4.24
N HIS A 56 -1.81 -6.19 3.13
CA HIS A 56 -2.57 -5.60 2.03
C HIS A 56 -3.90 -6.30 1.78
N LEU A 57 -4.06 -7.54 2.26
CA LEU A 57 -5.16 -8.41 1.83
C LEU A 57 -6.02 -8.95 2.98
N PHE A 58 -5.50 -8.99 4.22
CA PHE A 58 -6.09 -9.77 5.31
C PHE A 58 -7.53 -9.36 5.65
N PHE A 59 -7.84 -8.07 5.62
CA PHE A 59 -9.16 -7.54 5.95
C PHE A 59 -10.09 -7.36 4.75
N VAL A 60 -9.62 -7.66 3.54
CA VAL A 60 -10.44 -7.55 2.32
C VAL A 60 -11.68 -8.46 2.36
N PRO A 61 -11.59 -9.75 2.78
CA PRO A 61 -12.78 -10.61 2.84
C PRO A 61 -13.92 -10.01 3.68
N GLU A 62 -13.62 -9.48 4.87
CA GLU A 62 -14.63 -8.90 5.75
C GLU A 62 -15.34 -7.68 5.11
N LEU A 63 -14.60 -6.88 4.34
CA LEU A 63 -15.17 -5.73 3.62
C LEU A 63 -16.01 -6.16 2.41
N VAL A 64 -15.60 -7.21 1.70
CA VAL A 64 -16.37 -7.77 0.57
C VAL A 64 -17.70 -8.32 1.06
N GLU A 65 -17.67 -9.19 2.08
CA GLU A 65 -18.88 -9.83 2.61
C GLU A 65 -19.79 -8.85 3.35
N GLY A 66 -19.19 -7.88 4.08
CA GLY A 66 -19.94 -6.91 4.88
C GLY A 66 -20.58 -5.77 4.07
N GLN A 67 -20.03 -5.41 2.90
CA GLN A 67 -20.46 -4.22 2.16
C GLN A 67 -20.72 -4.46 0.66
N ASP A 68 -20.68 -5.72 0.19
CA ASP A 68 -20.80 -6.07 -1.24
C ASP A 68 -19.78 -5.30 -2.13
N ALA A 69 -18.57 -5.10 -1.61
CA ALA A 69 -17.55 -4.34 -2.29
C ALA A 69 -16.93 -5.12 -3.46
N THR A 70 -16.63 -4.44 -4.55
CA THR A 70 -15.87 -4.99 -5.69
C THR A 70 -14.38 -4.87 -5.42
N VAL A 71 -13.64 -5.97 -5.62
CA VAL A 71 -12.19 -6.00 -5.40
C VAL A 71 -11.42 -6.16 -6.70
N HIS A 72 -10.66 -5.16 -7.06
CA HIS A 72 -9.71 -5.17 -8.17
C HIS A 72 -8.34 -5.63 -7.66
N CYS A 73 -7.89 -6.81 -8.05
CA CYS A 73 -6.66 -7.37 -7.49
C CYS A 73 -5.88 -8.26 -8.48
N PRO A 74 -4.55 -8.42 -8.28
CA PRO A 74 -3.75 -9.32 -9.11
C PRO A 74 -4.07 -10.79 -8.81
N ALA A 75 -3.77 -11.67 -9.74
CA ALA A 75 -4.12 -13.10 -9.69
C ALA A 75 -3.61 -13.83 -8.43
N ALA A 76 -2.49 -13.40 -7.82
CA ALA A 76 -2.02 -14.01 -6.58
C ALA A 76 -2.94 -13.65 -5.40
N ALA A 77 -3.39 -12.40 -5.32
CA ALA A 77 -4.34 -11.95 -4.30
C ALA A 77 -5.71 -12.61 -4.49
N ALA A 78 -6.23 -12.66 -5.73
CA ALA A 78 -7.51 -13.32 -6.04
C ALA A 78 -7.54 -14.77 -5.56
N ARG A 79 -6.51 -15.57 -5.85
CA ARG A 79 -6.42 -16.95 -5.37
C ARG A 79 -6.42 -17.08 -3.84
N THR A 80 -5.87 -16.09 -3.15
CA THR A 80 -5.91 -16.06 -1.69
C THR A 80 -7.32 -15.74 -1.22
N LEU A 81 -7.97 -14.73 -1.79
CA LEU A 81 -9.34 -14.32 -1.45
C LEU A 81 -10.35 -15.42 -1.70
N GLU A 82 -10.27 -16.14 -2.82
CA GLU A 82 -11.11 -17.32 -3.13
C GLU A 82 -11.06 -18.40 -2.04
N GLY A 83 -9.97 -18.48 -1.28
CA GLY A 83 -9.84 -19.40 -0.15
C GLY A 83 -10.40 -18.89 1.19
N PHE A 84 -10.81 -17.63 1.25
CA PHE A 84 -11.34 -16.99 2.46
C PHE A 84 -12.80 -16.53 2.32
N LEU A 85 -13.28 -16.28 1.11
CA LEU A 85 -14.66 -15.87 0.84
C LEU A 85 -15.58 -17.10 0.82
N GLU A 86 -16.74 -16.98 1.42
CA GLU A 86 -17.77 -18.06 1.44
C GLU A 86 -18.46 -18.23 0.08
N GLU A 87 -18.65 -17.15 -0.65
CA GLU A 87 -19.12 -17.13 -2.03
C GLU A 87 -18.08 -16.41 -2.90
N ASN A 88 -18.15 -16.63 -4.24
CA ASN A 88 -17.33 -15.88 -5.20
C ASN A 88 -17.76 -14.41 -5.16
N GLY A 89 -17.19 -13.67 -4.20
CA GLY A 89 -17.40 -12.22 -4.09
C GLY A 89 -17.04 -11.51 -5.39
N ASN A 90 -17.35 -10.22 -5.47
CA ASN A 90 -17.08 -9.37 -6.65
C ASN A 90 -15.57 -9.17 -6.88
N ILE A 91 -14.84 -10.24 -7.23
CA ILE A 91 -13.40 -10.20 -7.52
C ILE A 91 -13.18 -9.93 -9.00
N VAL A 92 -12.52 -8.81 -9.30
CA VAL A 92 -12.09 -8.42 -10.64
C VAL A 92 -10.59 -8.64 -10.77
N LEU A 93 -10.20 -9.62 -11.59
CA LEU A 93 -8.78 -9.86 -11.90
C LEU A 93 -8.20 -8.67 -12.66
N THR A 94 -7.23 -8.02 -12.04
CA THR A 94 -6.54 -6.87 -12.62
C THR A 94 -5.14 -7.24 -13.06
N ARG A 95 -4.79 -6.85 -14.29
CA ARG A 95 -3.49 -7.10 -14.91
C ARG A 95 -2.79 -5.78 -15.25
N PRO A 96 -1.47 -5.78 -15.34
CA PRO A 96 -0.77 -4.62 -15.88
C PRO A 96 -1.28 -4.24 -17.27
N GLY A 97 -1.66 -2.98 -17.46
CA GLY A 97 -2.26 -2.44 -18.68
C GLY A 97 -3.79 -2.29 -18.61
N ASP A 98 -4.46 -2.93 -17.65
CA ASP A 98 -5.90 -2.77 -17.48
C ASP A 98 -6.23 -1.34 -17.03
N SER A 99 -7.34 -0.82 -17.55
CA SER A 99 -7.86 0.50 -17.20
C SER A 99 -9.38 0.46 -17.13
N TRP A 100 -9.95 1.11 -16.11
CA TRP A 100 -11.39 1.20 -15.91
C TRP A 100 -11.79 2.55 -15.33
N LYS A 101 -13.08 2.77 -15.21
CA LYS A 101 -13.64 3.98 -14.60
C LYS A 101 -14.51 3.62 -13.41
N LEU A 102 -14.40 4.43 -12.36
CA LEU A 102 -15.32 4.49 -11.25
C LEU A 102 -15.93 5.90 -11.22
N GLY A 103 -17.13 6.03 -11.78
CA GLY A 103 -17.68 7.34 -12.09
C GLY A 103 -16.74 8.15 -13.00
N GLU A 104 -16.28 9.29 -12.54
CA GLU A 104 -15.32 10.15 -13.26
C GLU A 104 -13.85 9.82 -12.95
N LEU A 105 -13.57 8.93 -12.00
CA LEU A 105 -12.22 8.46 -11.76
C LEU A 105 -11.80 7.50 -12.86
N GLN A 106 -10.64 7.72 -13.43
CA GLN A 106 -9.98 6.78 -14.33
C GLN A 106 -8.84 6.11 -13.59
N ILE A 107 -8.85 4.78 -13.52
CA ILE A 107 -7.84 3.98 -12.85
C ILE A 107 -7.10 3.16 -13.92
N THR A 108 -5.77 3.11 -13.83
CA THR A 108 -4.92 2.30 -14.71
C THR A 108 -3.93 1.53 -13.87
N ALA A 109 -3.84 0.22 -14.10
CA ALA A 109 -2.89 -0.66 -13.42
C ALA A 109 -1.60 -0.84 -14.24
N TYR A 110 -0.47 -0.72 -13.58
CA TYR A 110 0.86 -0.97 -14.15
C TYR A 110 1.51 -2.14 -13.43
N ARG A 111 2.45 -2.80 -14.11
CA ARG A 111 3.29 -3.80 -13.44
C ARG A 111 4.15 -3.12 -12.39
N GLY A 112 4.05 -3.59 -11.16
CA GLY A 112 4.93 -3.23 -10.07
C GLY A 112 6.03 -4.27 -9.85
N LYS A 113 6.94 -3.95 -8.93
CA LYS A 113 7.96 -4.87 -8.43
C LYS A 113 7.95 -4.82 -6.91
N HIS A 114 7.86 -5.98 -6.28
CA HIS A 114 7.98 -6.03 -4.83
C HIS A 114 9.43 -5.80 -4.40
N VAL A 115 9.60 -5.06 -3.31
CA VAL A 115 10.92 -4.85 -2.72
C VAL A 115 11.51 -6.18 -2.25
N ALA A 116 12.73 -6.50 -2.69
CA ALA A 116 13.46 -7.62 -2.13
C ALA A 116 13.93 -7.23 -0.71
N PHE A 117 13.43 -7.93 0.30
CA PHE A 117 13.88 -7.72 1.69
C PHE A 117 15.38 -8.00 1.79
N SER A 118 16.09 -7.11 2.47
CA SER A 118 17.50 -7.34 2.76
C SER A 118 17.64 -8.56 3.67
N PRO A 119 18.42 -9.60 3.30
CA PRO A 119 18.61 -10.79 4.14
C PRO A 119 19.05 -10.47 5.56
N SER A 120 19.87 -9.41 5.72
CA SER A 120 20.31 -8.93 7.02
C SER A 120 19.18 -8.38 7.89
N LEU A 121 18.16 -7.74 7.29
CA LEU A 121 16.97 -7.26 8.01
C LEU A 121 16.11 -8.43 8.47
N VAL A 122 15.90 -9.40 7.60
CA VAL A 122 15.16 -10.63 7.95
C VAL A 122 15.84 -11.36 9.08
N PHE A 123 17.18 -11.54 9.00
CA PHE A 123 17.96 -12.17 10.06
C PHE A 123 17.87 -11.39 11.39
N GLN A 124 18.07 -10.07 11.39
CA GLN A 124 17.93 -9.25 12.59
C GLN A 124 16.54 -9.36 13.23
N ARG A 125 15.49 -9.49 12.44
CA ARG A 125 14.12 -9.62 12.95
C ARG A 125 13.87 -11.00 13.53
N LEU A 126 14.30 -12.06 12.85
CA LEU A 126 14.14 -13.44 13.30
C LEU A 126 14.92 -13.76 14.59
N PHE A 127 16.07 -13.13 14.79
CA PHE A 127 16.91 -13.31 16.00
C PHE A 127 16.73 -12.20 17.04
N SER A 128 15.70 -11.36 16.91
CA SER A 128 15.36 -10.35 17.92
C SER A 128 14.75 -11.02 19.16
N LEU A 129 15.27 -10.70 20.34
CA LEU A 129 14.66 -11.11 21.63
C LEU A 129 13.20 -10.64 21.77
N LYS A 130 12.80 -9.60 21.03
CA LYS A 130 11.42 -9.13 20.97
C LYS A 130 10.46 -10.17 20.37
N LEU A 131 10.97 -11.06 19.51
CA LEU A 131 10.20 -12.13 18.87
C LEU A 131 9.63 -13.10 19.92
N PHE A 132 10.43 -13.47 20.91
CA PHE A 132 10.03 -14.38 21.97
C PHE A 132 9.03 -13.77 22.97
N ARG A 133 8.88 -12.45 22.98
CA ARG A 133 7.90 -11.75 23.85
C ARG A 133 6.47 -11.78 23.31
N ARG A 134 6.28 -12.16 22.04
CA ARG A 134 4.97 -12.21 21.38
C ARG A 134 4.75 -13.53 20.63
N PRO A 135 4.69 -14.68 21.34
CA PRO A 135 4.60 -15.99 20.71
C PRO A 135 3.32 -16.17 19.86
N LYS A 136 2.22 -15.52 20.22
CA LYS A 136 0.97 -15.54 19.44
C LYS A 136 1.17 -14.93 18.05
N ASN A 137 1.93 -13.83 17.93
CA ASN A 137 2.23 -13.20 16.64
C ASN A 137 3.09 -14.10 15.76
N LEU A 138 3.99 -14.89 16.34
CA LEU A 138 4.79 -15.86 15.60
C LEU A 138 3.95 -16.99 15.02
N LEU A 139 3.05 -17.54 15.81
CA LEU A 139 2.14 -18.59 15.36
C LEU A 139 1.23 -18.07 14.24
N PHE A 140 0.72 -16.86 14.41
CA PHE A 140 -0.08 -16.22 13.38
C PHE A 140 0.71 -15.99 12.09
N LEU A 141 1.93 -15.49 12.15
CA LEU A 141 2.78 -15.30 10.97
C LEU A 141 3.12 -16.64 10.29
N ALA A 142 3.39 -17.70 11.07
CA ALA A 142 3.64 -19.02 10.52
C ALA A 142 2.41 -19.57 9.77
N TRP A 143 1.20 -19.27 10.26
CA TRP A 143 -0.05 -19.61 9.59
C TRP A 143 -0.29 -18.75 8.34
N ALA A 144 -0.03 -17.44 8.41
CA ALA A 144 -0.33 -16.47 7.36
C ALA A 144 0.65 -16.55 6.19
N HIS A 145 1.95 -16.69 6.48
CA HIS A 145 3.02 -16.62 5.46
C HIS A 145 2.80 -17.52 4.24
N PRO A 146 2.41 -18.81 4.34
CA PRO A 146 2.16 -19.64 3.16
C PRO A 146 0.89 -19.26 2.39
N ARG A 147 -0.04 -18.54 3.00
CA ARG A 147 -1.33 -18.15 2.43
C ARG A 147 -1.26 -16.82 1.69
N PHE A 148 -0.56 -15.87 2.26
CA PHE A 148 -0.46 -14.50 1.74
C PHE A 148 0.85 -14.30 0.98
N GLN A 149 0.82 -14.53 -0.33
CA GLN A 149 2.01 -14.54 -1.19
C GLN A 149 1.90 -13.55 -2.34
N GLU A 150 2.92 -12.71 -2.55
CA GLU A 150 2.99 -11.75 -3.64
C GLU A 150 3.15 -12.43 -5.03
N ARG A 151 3.94 -13.49 -5.11
CA ARG A 151 4.19 -14.32 -6.31
C ARG A 151 4.53 -13.53 -7.58
N LYS A 152 5.28 -12.43 -7.45
CA LYS A 152 5.66 -11.50 -8.53
C LYS A 152 4.45 -10.86 -9.24
N ASN A 153 3.37 -10.65 -8.50
CA ASN A 153 2.13 -10.03 -8.96
C ASN A 153 1.85 -8.71 -8.22
N THR A 154 2.83 -7.83 -8.14
CA THR A 154 2.64 -6.49 -7.58
C THR A 154 2.12 -5.54 -8.65
N LEU A 155 1.14 -4.71 -8.30
CA LEU A 155 0.59 -3.65 -9.14
C LEU A 155 0.97 -2.26 -8.60
N VAL A 156 0.99 -1.32 -9.52
CA VAL A 156 1.05 0.13 -9.29
C VAL A 156 -0.20 0.71 -9.93
N TYR A 157 -0.87 1.62 -9.25
CA TYR A 157 -2.08 2.23 -9.76
C TYR A 157 -1.89 3.72 -10.07
N GLU A 158 -2.33 4.13 -11.25
CA GLU A 158 -2.51 5.52 -11.61
C GLU A 158 -3.98 5.88 -11.48
N ILE A 159 -4.28 6.95 -10.76
CA ILE A 159 -5.63 7.45 -10.57
C ILE A 159 -5.71 8.87 -11.13
N ARG A 160 -6.59 9.08 -12.09
CA ARG A 160 -6.85 10.40 -12.68
C ARG A 160 -8.24 10.88 -12.30
N ALA A 161 -8.32 12.04 -11.70
CA ALA A 161 -9.56 12.69 -11.30
C ALA A 161 -9.37 14.21 -11.25
N GLU A 162 -10.40 14.98 -11.59
CA GLU A 162 -10.42 16.45 -11.47
C GLU A 162 -9.18 17.14 -12.09
N GLY A 163 -8.66 16.60 -13.20
CA GLY A 163 -7.46 17.13 -13.87
C GLY A 163 -6.14 16.86 -13.14
N LYS A 164 -6.16 16.04 -12.09
CA LYS A 164 -4.98 15.61 -11.33
C LYS A 164 -4.62 14.16 -11.63
N ASN A 165 -3.34 13.85 -11.43
CA ASN A 165 -2.79 12.53 -11.61
C ASN A 165 -2.07 12.06 -10.33
N ILE A 166 -2.51 10.93 -9.77
CA ILE A 166 -1.96 10.30 -8.58
C ILE A 166 -1.33 8.96 -9.00
N LEU A 167 -0.11 8.68 -8.58
CA LEU A 167 0.51 7.38 -8.74
C LEU A 167 0.70 6.74 -7.37
N LEU A 168 0.12 5.56 -7.17
CA LEU A 168 0.23 4.78 -5.94
C LEU A 168 1.10 3.54 -6.20
N LEU A 169 2.20 3.44 -5.46
CA LEU A 169 3.09 2.28 -5.54
C LEU A 169 2.66 1.21 -4.54
N GLY A 170 2.60 -0.04 -4.97
CA GLY A 170 2.31 -1.16 -4.08
C GLY A 170 3.54 -1.61 -3.26
N SER A 171 4.75 -1.16 -3.60
CA SER A 171 5.97 -1.47 -2.86
C SER A 171 7.09 -0.49 -3.24
N MET A 172 8.15 -0.42 -2.41
CA MET A 172 9.31 0.47 -2.63
C MET A 172 10.26 -0.08 -3.70
N ALA A 173 9.72 -0.40 -4.88
CA ALA A 173 10.51 -0.79 -6.04
C ALA A 173 9.72 -0.54 -7.33
N LEU A 174 10.43 -0.19 -8.40
CA LEU A 174 9.88 -0.05 -9.74
C LEU A 174 10.33 -1.22 -10.61
N ASP A 175 9.45 -1.72 -11.46
CA ASP A 175 9.83 -2.66 -12.52
C ASP A 175 10.61 -1.92 -13.61
N GLU A 176 11.76 -2.47 -14.00
CA GLU A 176 12.70 -1.79 -14.92
C GLU A 176 12.18 -1.72 -16.35
N LYS A 177 11.25 -2.63 -16.71
CA LYS A 177 10.69 -2.74 -18.05
C LYS A 177 9.38 -1.97 -18.22
N THR A 178 8.83 -1.42 -17.12
CA THR A 178 7.57 -0.70 -17.13
C THR A 178 7.82 0.80 -17.23
N GLU A 179 7.17 1.44 -18.19
CA GLU A 179 7.10 2.89 -18.29
C GLU A 179 5.97 3.42 -17.41
N TYR A 180 6.33 4.15 -16.37
CA TYR A 180 5.38 4.77 -15.46
C TYR A 180 5.14 6.24 -15.83
N PRO A 181 3.96 6.80 -15.51
CA PRO A 181 3.72 8.22 -15.62
C PRO A 181 4.74 9.02 -14.82
N GLN A 182 5.28 10.06 -15.43
CA GLN A 182 6.21 10.99 -14.79
C GLN A 182 5.52 12.33 -14.49
N GLY A 183 6.06 13.08 -13.53
CA GLY A 183 5.55 14.41 -13.19
C GLY A 183 4.15 14.41 -12.59
N THR A 184 3.71 13.32 -11.97
CA THR A 184 2.41 13.18 -11.33
C THR A 184 2.19 14.24 -10.25
N ASP A 185 0.94 14.64 -10.04
CA ASP A 185 0.60 15.64 -9.01
C ASP A 185 0.88 15.10 -7.61
N LEU A 186 0.69 13.79 -7.41
CA LEU A 186 1.01 13.10 -6.15
C LEU A 186 1.59 11.71 -6.43
N LEU A 187 2.67 11.39 -5.74
CA LEU A 187 3.19 10.03 -5.60
C LEU A 187 2.89 9.53 -4.18
N ILE A 188 2.17 8.42 -4.06
CA ILE A 188 2.02 7.69 -2.79
C ILE A 188 3.13 6.64 -2.77
N LEU A 189 4.03 6.77 -1.78
CA LEU A 189 5.32 6.09 -1.76
C LEU A 189 5.50 5.27 -0.49
N PRO A 190 5.46 3.93 -0.56
CA PRO A 190 5.78 3.06 0.57
C PRO A 190 7.21 3.29 1.06
N TYR A 191 7.38 3.35 2.40
CA TYR A 191 8.66 3.68 2.99
C TYR A 191 9.15 2.59 3.96
N GLN A 192 9.22 1.35 3.47
CA GLN A 192 9.66 0.19 4.26
C GLN A 192 10.39 -0.87 3.41
N GLY A 193 11.03 -1.83 4.07
CA GLY A 193 11.59 -3.05 3.44
C GLY A 193 13.04 -2.93 2.94
N LYS A 194 13.65 -1.76 2.96
CA LYS A 194 15.06 -1.53 2.58
C LYS A 194 15.92 -1.19 3.80
N ARG A 195 17.21 -1.54 3.74
CA ARG A 195 18.20 -1.14 4.77
C ARG A 195 18.44 0.39 4.75
N ARG A 196 18.35 1.00 3.60
CA ARG A 196 18.52 2.45 3.39
C ARG A 196 17.33 2.97 2.59
N PRO A 197 16.14 3.06 3.23
CA PRO A 197 14.92 3.44 2.54
C PRO A 197 14.99 4.85 1.95
N GLU A 198 15.75 5.76 2.56
CA GLU A 198 15.95 7.12 2.08
C GLU A 198 16.61 7.17 0.69
N LYS A 199 17.55 6.26 0.41
CA LYS A 199 18.19 6.17 -0.90
C LYS A 199 17.24 5.63 -1.96
N ALA A 200 16.60 4.49 -1.66
CA ALA A 200 15.65 3.87 -2.58
C ALA A 200 14.49 4.80 -2.92
N ALA A 201 13.96 5.52 -1.92
CA ALA A 201 12.93 6.52 -2.13
C ALA A 201 13.40 7.65 -3.07
N CYS A 202 14.61 8.19 -2.86
CA CYS A 202 15.15 9.24 -3.74
C CYS A 202 15.44 8.74 -5.17
N GLU A 203 15.83 7.50 -5.36
CA GLU A 203 15.98 6.89 -6.71
C GLU A 203 14.63 6.80 -7.44
N ILE A 204 13.55 6.44 -6.72
CA ILE A 204 12.19 6.45 -7.26
C ILE A 204 11.75 7.87 -7.61
N VAL A 205 11.99 8.83 -6.73
CA VAL A 205 11.68 10.25 -6.96
C VAL A 205 12.41 10.81 -8.18
N GLU A 206 13.69 10.50 -8.34
CA GLU A 206 14.49 10.91 -9.50
C GLU A 206 13.93 10.36 -10.82
N LYS A 207 13.44 9.12 -10.80
CA LYS A 207 12.86 8.47 -11.99
C LYS A 207 11.47 9.00 -12.32
N LEU A 208 10.60 9.17 -11.32
CA LEU A 208 9.19 9.53 -11.52
C LEU A 208 8.92 11.03 -11.51
N LYS A 209 9.80 11.84 -10.90
CA LYS A 209 9.72 13.31 -10.84
C LYS A 209 8.36 13.86 -10.39
N PRO A 210 7.78 13.34 -9.30
CA PRO A 210 6.46 13.79 -8.85
C PRO A 210 6.51 15.25 -8.36
N LYS A 211 5.36 15.94 -8.38
CA LYS A 211 5.25 17.29 -7.81
C LYS A 211 5.17 17.26 -6.28
N ARG A 212 4.46 16.26 -5.73
CA ARG A 212 4.30 16.04 -4.28
C ARG A 212 4.43 14.55 -3.95
N ILE A 213 4.79 14.25 -2.71
CA ILE A 213 4.90 12.87 -2.21
C ILE A 213 4.07 12.75 -0.93
N LEU A 214 3.32 11.67 -0.80
CA LEU A 214 2.73 11.21 0.44
C LEU A 214 3.39 9.88 0.80
N LEU A 215 3.99 9.81 1.98
CA LEU A 215 4.58 8.57 2.47
C LEU A 215 3.50 7.68 3.06
N ASP A 216 3.60 6.39 2.82
CA ASP A 216 2.83 5.34 3.48
C ASP A 216 3.75 4.22 3.95
N HIS A 217 3.22 3.21 4.59
CA HIS A 217 3.91 1.98 5.00
C HIS A 217 5.21 2.22 5.80
N PHE A 218 5.24 3.25 6.65
CA PHE A 218 6.39 3.57 7.51
C PHE A 218 6.17 3.22 8.99
N ASP A 219 4.97 2.76 9.35
CA ASP A 219 4.51 2.45 10.69
C ASP A 219 4.86 1.03 11.13
N ASP A 220 4.64 0.72 12.43
CA ASP A 220 4.80 -0.62 13.00
C ASP A 220 3.48 -1.40 12.92
N ALA A 221 3.14 -1.87 11.73
CA ALA A 221 1.86 -2.52 11.44
C ALA A 221 1.71 -3.88 12.15
N PHE A 222 2.78 -4.64 12.32
CA PHE A 222 2.74 -5.98 12.90
C PHE A 222 4.01 -6.30 13.72
N PRO A 223 4.09 -5.82 14.95
CA PRO A 223 5.26 -6.10 15.79
C PRO A 223 5.34 -7.60 16.19
N PRO A 224 6.52 -8.19 16.23
CA PRO A 224 7.86 -7.62 16.02
C PRO A 224 8.39 -7.77 14.59
N ALA A 225 7.55 -8.18 13.63
CA ALA A 225 7.96 -8.37 12.24
C ALA A 225 8.19 -7.04 11.52
N SER A 226 7.36 -6.04 11.82
CA SER A 226 7.54 -4.66 11.37
C SER A 226 8.18 -3.77 12.45
N ARG A 227 8.42 -2.54 12.10
CA ARG A 227 8.81 -1.44 13.01
C ARG A 227 8.50 -0.11 12.34
N GLU A 228 8.34 0.94 13.13
CA GLU A 228 8.29 2.29 12.59
C GLU A 228 9.64 2.67 11.98
N GLU A 229 9.63 3.16 10.75
CA GLU A 229 10.82 3.63 10.02
C GLU A 229 11.06 5.14 10.25
N ASP A 230 12.33 5.51 10.46
CA ASP A 230 12.72 6.90 10.60
C ASP A 230 12.71 7.61 9.23
N THR A 231 11.75 8.49 9.01
CA THR A 231 11.60 9.22 7.77
C THR A 231 12.50 10.48 7.67
N ARG A 232 13.14 10.92 8.75
CA ARG A 232 14.00 12.14 8.79
C ARG A 232 15.16 12.10 7.79
N PRO A 233 15.86 10.95 7.58
CA PRO A 233 16.92 10.86 6.56
C PRO A 233 16.38 11.11 5.15
N PHE A 234 15.17 10.64 4.84
CA PHE A 234 14.55 10.90 3.54
C PHE A 234 14.27 12.38 3.34
N TYR A 235 13.66 13.06 4.31
CA TYR A 235 13.38 14.50 4.22
C TYR A 235 14.64 15.32 4.01
N ARG A 236 15.72 15.01 4.74
CA ARG A 236 17.03 15.70 4.54
C ARG A 236 17.58 15.49 3.13
N MET A 237 17.53 14.25 2.63
CA MET A 237 18.02 13.93 1.28
C MET A 237 17.13 14.54 0.20
N LEU A 238 15.82 14.52 0.37
CA LEU A 238 14.85 15.12 -0.55
C LEU A 238 15.08 16.63 -0.67
N SER A 239 15.16 17.34 0.47
CA SER A 239 15.39 18.79 0.48
C SER A 239 16.71 19.20 -0.17
N SER A 240 17.74 18.37 -0.07
CA SER A 240 19.04 18.61 -0.70
C SER A 240 19.04 18.35 -2.21
N ARG A 241 18.38 17.29 -2.65
CA ARG A 241 18.44 16.84 -4.06
C ARG A 241 17.29 17.38 -4.92
N PHE A 242 16.12 17.58 -4.31
CA PHE A 242 14.86 17.92 -4.98
C PHE A 242 14.09 18.98 -4.18
N PRO A 243 14.66 20.18 -3.96
CA PRO A 243 14.09 21.21 -3.08
C PRO A 243 12.69 21.69 -3.51
N GLN A 244 12.31 21.46 -4.76
CA GLN A 244 11.00 21.82 -5.31
C GLN A 244 9.90 20.82 -4.96
N ILE A 245 10.25 19.60 -4.47
CA ILE A 245 9.29 18.53 -4.19
C ILE A 245 8.91 18.56 -2.71
N GLN A 246 7.62 18.66 -2.43
CA GLN A 246 7.09 18.56 -1.07
C GLN A 246 6.75 17.10 -0.73
N ALA A 247 7.18 16.64 0.44
CA ALA A 247 6.77 15.35 0.97
C ALA A 247 5.96 15.53 2.25
N VAL A 248 4.93 14.71 2.40
CA VAL A 248 4.04 14.68 3.56
C VAL A 248 4.17 13.32 4.25
N LYS A 249 4.45 13.32 5.56
CA LYS A 249 4.23 12.17 6.44
C LYS A 249 2.81 12.31 6.99
N PRO A 250 1.84 11.53 6.51
CA PRO A 250 0.46 11.68 6.97
C PRO A 250 0.30 11.23 8.42
N LYS A 251 -0.79 11.67 9.02
CA LYS A 251 -1.29 11.10 10.29
C LYS A 251 -2.50 10.23 9.96
N ALA A 252 -2.58 9.05 10.58
CA ALA A 252 -3.69 8.13 10.35
C ALA A 252 -5.06 8.81 10.58
N GLY A 253 -5.99 8.58 9.68
CA GLY A 253 -7.33 9.15 9.70
C GLY A 253 -7.41 10.67 9.43
N LYS A 254 -6.30 11.33 9.06
CA LYS A 254 -6.31 12.77 8.75
C LYS A 254 -6.21 12.99 7.23
N PRO A 255 -7.21 13.62 6.63
CA PRO A 255 -7.25 13.85 5.19
C PRO A 255 -6.18 14.83 4.73
N VAL A 256 -5.55 14.53 3.60
CA VAL A 256 -4.66 15.40 2.84
C VAL A 256 -5.37 15.79 1.54
N ARG A 257 -5.39 17.07 1.23
CA ARG A 257 -6.04 17.61 0.02
C ARG A 257 -5.02 17.80 -1.11
N LEU A 258 -5.46 17.44 -2.30
CA LEU A 258 -4.69 17.61 -3.54
C LEU A 258 -5.30 18.68 -4.44
#